data_acbbb09553c8e94e29c54de5414449da
#
_entry.id   acbbb09553c8e94e29c54de5414449da
#
_cell.length_a   1.000
_cell.length_b   1.000
_cell.length_c   1.000
_cell.angle_alpha   90.00
_cell.angle_beta   90.00
_cell.angle_gamma   90.00
#
_symmetry.space_group_name_H-M   'P 1'
#
loop_
_entity.id
_entity.type
_entity.pdbx_description
1 polymer ?
#
loop_
_entity_poly.entity_id
_entity_poly.type
_entity_poly.pdbx_seq_one_letter_code
_entity_poly.pdbx_strand_id
1 'polypeptide(L)'
;SFKEAIQELRTLYGDNSMIVKEFNIIVNRVNRNEKLEDTLIDFARRSGIEDILYFAEVFCYAKVSGGDMISIIKNTVRTISEKIDTENEIQIVISSKKMEQKIMSIVPFGIITYLKLTSSDFICNLYGNMLGIIVMSICLFMYFVSVLLANKIVDIKV
;
A
#
# COMPACT_ATOMS: atom_id res chain seq x y z
N SER A 1 -26.96 -16.00 11.60
CA SER A 1 -27.55 -16.31 10.29
C SER A 1 -27.02 -15.33 9.22
N PHE A 2 -27.13 -15.67 7.91
CA PHE A 2 -26.74 -14.76 6.83
C PHE A 2 -27.48 -13.43 6.87
N LYS A 3 -28.71 -13.40 7.34
CA LYS A 3 -29.49 -12.17 7.51
C LYS A 3 -28.89 -11.25 8.57
N GLU A 4 -28.44 -11.80 9.68
CA GLU A 4 -27.80 -11.05 10.76
C GLU A 4 -26.47 -10.44 10.27
N ALA A 5 -25.66 -11.23 9.56
CA ALA A 5 -24.40 -10.76 8.99
C ALA A 5 -24.60 -9.57 8.01
N ILE A 6 -25.65 -9.61 7.17
CA ILE A 6 -25.99 -8.49 6.29
C ILE A 6 -26.45 -7.28 7.09
N GLN A 7 -27.22 -7.48 8.14
CA GLN A 7 -27.69 -6.37 8.96
C GLN A 7 -26.53 -5.69 9.69
N GLU A 8 -25.56 -6.44 10.14
CA GLU A 8 -24.33 -5.93 10.72
C GLU A 8 -23.48 -5.17 9.68
N LEU A 9 -23.32 -5.71 8.48
CA LEU A 9 -22.65 -5.03 7.39
C LEU A 9 -23.31 -3.69 7.00
N ARG A 10 -24.64 -3.64 7.00
CA ARG A 10 -25.39 -2.40 6.75
C ARG A 10 -25.14 -1.35 7.83
N THR A 11 -25.05 -1.78 9.08
CA THR A 11 -24.78 -0.88 10.21
C THR A 11 -23.36 -0.30 10.16
N LEU A 12 -22.39 -1.10 9.72
CA LEU A 12 -20.98 -0.72 9.65
C LEU A 12 -20.64 0.13 8.41
N TYR A 13 -21.18 -0.24 7.23
CA TYR A 13 -20.77 0.33 5.95
C TYR A 13 -21.84 1.14 5.22
N GLY A 14 -23.07 1.16 5.76
CA GLY A 14 -24.22 1.84 5.15
C GLY A 14 -24.88 1.03 4.02
N ASP A 15 -26.17 1.27 3.80
CA ASP A 15 -27.00 0.50 2.85
C ASP A 15 -26.54 0.58 1.39
N ASN A 16 -25.84 1.65 1.01
CA ASN A 16 -25.45 1.91 -0.38
C ASN A 16 -24.03 1.45 -0.72
N SER A 17 -23.31 0.86 0.24
CA SER A 17 -21.94 0.40 0.03
C SER A 17 -21.89 -0.77 -0.95
N MET A 18 -20.80 -0.86 -1.70
CA MET A 18 -20.56 -1.91 -2.70
C MET A 18 -20.57 -3.30 -2.07
N ILE A 19 -20.00 -3.43 -0.87
CA ILE A 19 -19.95 -4.68 -0.13
C ILE A 19 -21.34 -5.20 0.26
N VAL A 20 -22.24 -4.31 0.71
CA VAL A 20 -23.61 -4.68 1.06
C VAL A 20 -24.39 -5.14 -0.18
N LYS A 21 -24.18 -4.51 -1.33
CA LYS A 21 -24.80 -4.93 -2.60
C LYS A 21 -24.35 -6.34 -3.01
N GLU A 22 -23.05 -6.60 -2.93
CA GLU A 22 -22.49 -7.92 -3.27
C GLU A 22 -22.97 -9.03 -2.30
N PHE A 23 -22.98 -8.76 -1.01
CA PHE A 23 -23.51 -9.71 -0.03
C PHE A 23 -25.00 -9.98 -0.21
N ASN A 24 -25.79 -8.98 -0.59
CA ASN A 24 -27.20 -9.20 -0.95
C ASN A 24 -27.34 -10.12 -2.17
N ILE A 25 -26.47 -10.02 -3.17
CA ILE A 25 -26.45 -10.92 -4.33
C ILE A 25 -26.18 -12.35 -3.85
N ILE A 26 -25.15 -12.55 -3.02
CA ILE A 26 -24.81 -13.86 -2.46
C ILE A 26 -26.01 -14.48 -1.76
N VAL A 27 -26.65 -13.73 -0.84
CA VAL A 27 -27.80 -14.24 -0.07
C VAL A 27 -28.99 -14.55 -0.97
N ASN A 28 -29.27 -13.70 -1.96
CA ASN A 28 -30.37 -13.96 -2.89
C ASN A 28 -30.13 -15.21 -3.74
N ARG A 29 -28.89 -15.52 -4.10
CA ARG A 29 -28.53 -16.74 -4.84
C ARG A 29 -28.64 -17.97 -3.95
N VAL A 30 -28.15 -17.90 -2.71
CA VAL A 30 -28.29 -18.99 -1.73
C VAL A 30 -29.76 -19.27 -1.39
N ASN A 31 -30.61 -18.24 -1.29
CA ASN A 31 -32.04 -18.38 -1.09
C ASN A 31 -32.74 -19.03 -2.29
N ARG A 32 -32.15 -19.03 -3.47
CA ARG A 32 -32.58 -19.74 -4.68
C ARG A 32 -32.04 -21.18 -4.76
N ASN A 33 -31.51 -21.71 -3.67
CA ASN A 33 -30.86 -23.01 -3.58
C ASN A 33 -29.58 -23.18 -4.42
N GLU A 34 -28.91 -22.09 -4.79
CA GLU A 34 -27.56 -22.17 -5.36
C GLU A 34 -26.57 -22.53 -4.23
N LYS A 35 -25.52 -23.27 -4.58
CA LYS A 35 -24.49 -23.63 -3.60
C LYS A 35 -23.72 -22.40 -3.16
N LEU A 36 -23.50 -22.27 -1.85
CA LEU A 36 -22.77 -21.14 -1.29
C LEU A 36 -21.33 -21.06 -1.84
N GLU A 37 -20.71 -22.23 -2.04
CA GLU A 37 -19.34 -22.34 -2.58
C GLU A 37 -19.22 -21.71 -3.97
N ASP A 38 -20.13 -22.08 -4.86
CA ASP A 38 -20.14 -21.57 -6.23
C ASP A 38 -20.37 -20.04 -6.25
N THR A 39 -21.22 -19.58 -5.35
CA THR A 39 -21.56 -18.16 -5.21
C THR A 39 -20.39 -17.35 -4.64
N LEU A 40 -19.64 -17.92 -3.68
CA LEU A 40 -18.44 -17.28 -3.12
C LEU A 40 -17.29 -17.20 -4.14
N ILE A 41 -17.06 -18.28 -4.90
CA ILE A 41 -16.03 -18.28 -5.95
C ILE A 41 -16.39 -17.27 -7.05
N ASP A 42 -17.66 -17.19 -7.45
CA ASP A 42 -18.11 -16.21 -8.44
C ASP A 42 -17.90 -14.77 -7.93
N PHE A 43 -18.25 -14.50 -6.67
CA PHE A 43 -17.97 -13.21 -6.03
C PHE A 43 -16.47 -12.90 -6.01
N ALA A 44 -15.64 -13.86 -5.62
CA ALA A 44 -14.19 -13.69 -5.57
C ALA A 44 -13.60 -13.36 -6.94
N ARG A 45 -14.02 -14.04 -7.98
CA ARG A 45 -13.57 -13.75 -9.38
C ARG A 45 -14.03 -12.37 -9.86
N ARG A 46 -15.25 -11.95 -9.53
CA ARG A 46 -15.76 -10.63 -9.91
C ARG A 46 -15.11 -9.50 -9.15
N SER A 47 -14.71 -9.73 -7.90
CA SER A 47 -14.01 -8.74 -7.08
C SER A 47 -12.60 -8.44 -7.58
N GLY A 48 -11.94 -9.41 -8.22
CA GLY A 48 -10.55 -9.30 -8.66
C GLY A 48 -9.52 -9.22 -7.51
N ILE A 49 -9.96 -9.50 -6.27
CA ILE A 49 -9.11 -9.44 -5.07
C ILE A 49 -8.63 -10.86 -4.75
N GLU A 50 -7.32 -11.05 -4.76
CA GLU A 50 -6.68 -12.35 -4.55
C GLU A 50 -7.01 -12.97 -3.19
N ASP A 51 -7.05 -12.16 -2.13
CA ASP A 51 -7.34 -12.62 -0.78
C ASP A 51 -8.78 -13.13 -0.63
N ILE A 52 -9.72 -12.56 -1.38
CA ILE A 52 -11.12 -13.06 -1.43
C ILE A 52 -11.18 -14.39 -2.18
N LEU A 53 -10.40 -14.55 -3.24
CA LEU A 53 -10.31 -15.81 -3.97
C LEU A 53 -9.71 -16.90 -3.08
N TYR A 54 -8.62 -16.60 -2.41
CA TYR A 54 -7.99 -17.50 -1.44
C TYR A 54 -8.96 -17.93 -0.34
N PHE A 55 -9.70 -16.98 0.23
CA PHE A 55 -10.73 -17.29 1.24
C PHE A 55 -11.82 -18.23 0.68
N ALA A 56 -12.33 -17.96 -0.53
CA ALA A 56 -13.36 -18.78 -1.15
C ALA A 56 -12.88 -20.22 -1.42
N GLU A 57 -11.66 -20.40 -1.87
CA GLU A 57 -11.05 -21.71 -2.11
C GLU A 57 -10.86 -22.49 -0.81
N VAL A 58 -10.34 -21.84 0.24
CA VAL A 58 -10.18 -22.46 1.56
C VAL A 58 -11.55 -22.85 2.15
N PHE A 59 -12.56 -22.01 1.97
CA PHE A 59 -13.93 -22.30 2.40
C PHE A 59 -14.47 -23.56 1.70
N CYS A 60 -14.31 -23.67 0.39
CA CYS A 60 -14.72 -24.85 -0.38
C CYS A 60 -14.01 -26.11 0.10
N TYR A 61 -12.71 -26.02 0.31
CA TYR A 61 -11.90 -27.14 0.81
C TYR A 61 -12.32 -27.56 2.23
N ALA A 62 -12.50 -26.62 3.13
CA ALA A 62 -12.91 -26.90 4.51
C ALA A 62 -14.28 -27.59 4.58
N LYS A 63 -15.21 -27.21 3.72
CA LYS A 63 -16.55 -27.83 3.66
C LYS A 63 -16.51 -29.27 3.16
N VAL A 64 -15.65 -29.60 2.21
CA VAL A 64 -15.49 -30.95 1.68
C VAL A 64 -14.73 -31.86 2.64
N SER A 65 -13.75 -31.31 3.33
CA SER A 65 -12.82 -32.05 4.20
C SER A 65 -13.50 -32.54 5.49
N GLY A 66 -14.66 -31.99 5.88
CA GLY A 66 -15.42 -32.40 7.08
C GLY A 66 -14.72 -32.15 8.41
N GLY A 67 -13.62 -31.38 8.40
CA GLY A 67 -12.85 -30.98 9.58
C GLY A 67 -13.51 -29.85 10.38
N ASP A 68 -12.80 -29.31 11.37
CA ASP A 68 -13.24 -28.13 12.12
C ASP A 68 -13.22 -26.86 11.21
N MET A 69 -14.27 -26.75 10.42
CA MET A 69 -14.48 -25.66 9.45
C MET A 69 -14.38 -24.28 10.12
N ILE A 70 -14.86 -24.15 11.37
CA ILE A 70 -14.84 -22.87 12.08
C ILE A 70 -13.39 -22.45 12.39
N SER A 71 -12.56 -23.39 12.83
CA SER A 71 -11.16 -23.13 13.10
C SER A 71 -10.40 -22.77 11.84
N ILE A 72 -10.63 -23.49 10.74
CA ILE A 72 -10.00 -23.22 9.44
C ILE A 72 -10.34 -21.81 8.96
N ILE A 73 -11.63 -21.44 8.96
CA ILE A 73 -12.08 -20.11 8.55
C ILE A 73 -11.51 -19.02 9.45
N LYS A 74 -11.52 -19.19 10.77
CA LYS A 74 -10.92 -18.22 11.70
C LYS A 74 -9.42 -18.01 11.45
N ASN A 75 -8.69 -19.09 11.23
CA ASN A 75 -7.26 -19.00 10.92
C ASN A 75 -7.03 -18.30 9.59
N THR A 76 -7.81 -18.59 8.56
CA THR A 76 -7.70 -17.94 7.25
C THR A 76 -7.97 -16.45 7.36
N VAL A 77 -9.03 -16.03 8.04
CA VAL A 77 -9.36 -14.62 8.26
C VAL A 77 -8.23 -13.93 9.02
N ARG A 78 -7.68 -14.58 10.06
CA ARG A 78 -6.54 -14.03 10.82
C ARG A 78 -5.32 -13.83 9.94
N THR A 79 -4.96 -14.83 9.13
CA THR A 79 -3.81 -14.75 8.21
C THR A 79 -3.98 -13.61 7.19
N ILE A 80 -5.17 -13.46 6.62
CA ILE A 80 -5.47 -12.36 5.68
C ILE A 80 -5.37 -11.01 6.40
N SER A 81 -5.90 -10.89 7.62
CA SER A 81 -5.81 -9.64 8.40
C SER A 81 -4.36 -9.29 8.73
N GLU A 82 -3.56 -10.25 9.20
CA GLU A 82 -2.13 -10.06 9.49
C GLU A 82 -1.34 -9.63 8.23
N LYS A 83 -1.68 -10.19 7.07
CA LYS A 83 -1.10 -9.78 5.78
C LYS A 83 -1.43 -8.33 5.46
N ILE A 84 -2.70 -7.94 5.56
CA ILE A 84 -3.16 -6.56 5.29
C ILE A 84 -2.52 -5.58 6.26
N ASP A 85 -2.43 -5.92 7.54
CA ASP A 85 -1.80 -5.08 8.57
C ASP A 85 -0.31 -4.87 8.26
N THR A 86 0.40 -5.94 7.86
CA THR A 86 1.80 -5.87 7.45
C THR A 86 1.99 -5.00 6.20
N GLU A 87 1.14 -5.15 5.18
CA GLU A 87 1.18 -4.31 3.97
C GLU A 87 0.94 -2.83 4.29
N ASN A 88 0.00 -2.54 5.18
CA ASN A 88 -0.27 -1.17 5.64
C ASN A 88 0.92 -0.58 6.41
N GLU A 89 1.55 -1.36 7.30
CA GLU A 89 2.74 -0.93 8.04
C GLU A 89 3.91 -0.62 7.09
N ILE A 90 4.15 -1.47 6.11
CA ILE A 90 5.15 -1.25 5.06
C ILE A 90 4.85 0.04 4.29
N GLN A 91 3.61 0.29 3.90
CA GLN A 91 3.23 1.51 3.18
C GLN A 91 3.45 2.77 4.02
N ILE A 92 3.16 2.73 5.32
CA ILE A 92 3.40 3.85 6.23
C ILE A 92 4.90 4.15 6.32
N VAL A 93 5.74 3.12 6.48
CA VAL A 93 7.20 3.28 6.54
C VAL A 93 7.76 3.85 5.22
N ILE A 94 7.32 3.34 4.08
CA ILE A 94 7.74 3.83 2.76
C ILE A 94 7.31 5.29 2.56
N SER A 95 6.10 5.65 2.92
CA SER A 95 5.60 7.03 2.81
C SER A 95 6.41 8.01 3.66
N SER A 96 6.76 7.62 4.88
CA SER A 96 7.64 8.38 5.77
C SER A 96 9.02 8.59 5.14
N LYS A 97 9.61 7.54 4.57
CA LYS A 97 10.92 7.61 3.90
C LYS A 97 10.91 8.47 2.65
N LYS A 98 9.84 8.46 1.87
CA LYS A 98 9.67 9.37 0.71
C LYS A 98 9.65 10.84 1.14
N MET A 99 9.02 11.15 2.25
CA MET A 99 8.97 12.52 2.77
C MET A 99 10.32 12.97 3.31
N GLU A 100 11.01 12.11 4.07
CA GLU A 100 12.37 12.35 4.56
C GLU A 100 13.36 12.62 3.40
N GLN A 101 13.30 11.82 2.34
CA GLN A 101 14.13 12.01 1.15
C GLN A 101 13.86 13.36 0.45
N LYS A 102 12.59 13.78 0.32
CA LYS A 102 12.25 15.07 -0.27
C LYS A 102 12.83 16.23 0.55
N ILE A 103 12.72 16.15 1.87
CA ILE A 103 13.29 17.17 2.77
C ILE A 103 14.81 17.20 2.60
N MET A 104 15.49 16.06 2.63
CA MET A 104 16.94 15.98 2.44
C MET A 104 17.41 16.52 1.07
N SER A 105 16.60 16.34 0.02
CA SER A 105 16.92 16.89 -1.31
C SER A 105 16.78 18.40 -1.38
N ILE A 106 15.96 19.02 -0.56
CA ILE A 106 15.75 20.49 -0.54
C ILE A 106 16.80 21.22 0.30
N VAL A 107 17.32 20.59 1.35
CA VAL A 107 18.26 21.18 2.29
C VAL A 107 19.51 21.80 1.63
N PRO A 108 20.20 21.13 0.68
CA PRO A 108 21.38 21.71 0.03
C PRO A 108 21.07 23.02 -0.73
N PHE A 109 19.90 23.11 -1.38
CA PHE A 109 19.48 24.34 -2.06
C PHE A 109 19.21 25.47 -1.07
N GLY A 110 18.61 25.15 0.08
CA GLY A 110 18.41 26.12 1.17
C GLY A 110 19.73 26.67 1.70
N ILE A 111 20.73 25.81 1.92
CA ILE A 111 22.06 26.20 2.40
C ILE A 111 22.78 27.11 1.37
N ILE A 112 22.75 26.72 0.10
CA ILE A 112 23.38 27.54 -0.97
C ILE A 112 22.72 28.94 -1.07
N THR A 113 21.40 29.00 -0.99
CA THR A 113 20.65 30.24 -1.01
C THR A 113 20.98 31.12 0.20
N TYR A 114 21.03 30.52 1.39
CA TYR A 114 21.42 31.22 2.62
C TYR A 114 22.84 31.80 2.52
N LEU A 115 23.81 31.00 2.05
CA LEU A 115 25.20 31.46 1.86
C LEU A 115 25.30 32.58 0.84
N LYS A 116 24.50 32.54 -0.24
CA LYS A 116 24.48 33.60 -1.26
C LYS A 116 23.95 34.90 -0.71
N LEU A 117 23.01 34.89 0.20
CA LEU A 117 22.42 36.09 0.82
C LEU A 117 23.30 36.67 1.91
N THR A 118 24.01 35.81 2.67
CA THR A 118 24.74 36.22 3.87
C THR A 118 26.21 36.51 3.57
N SER A 119 26.83 35.87 2.57
CA SER A 119 28.26 35.92 2.31
C SER A 119 28.54 35.89 0.81
N SER A 120 28.21 37.00 0.11
CA SER A 120 28.48 37.19 -1.32
C SER A 120 29.93 36.95 -1.70
N ASP A 121 30.88 37.38 -0.86
CA ASP A 121 32.32 37.29 -1.11
C ASP A 121 32.84 35.85 -1.13
N PHE A 122 32.20 34.97 -0.33
CA PHE A 122 32.54 33.53 -0.30
C PHE A 122 32.22 32.86 -1.63
N ILE A 123 31.09 33.20 -2.23
CA ILE A 123 30.65 32.63 -3.51
C ILE A 123 31.47 33.21 -4.68
N CYS A 124 31.81 34.51 -4.66
CA CYS A 124 32.66 35.09 -5.67
C CYS A 124 34.07 34.45 -5.73
N ASN A 125 34.65 34.15 -4.58
CA ASN A 125 35.94 33.45 -4.50
C ASN A 125 35.85 31.99 -4.95
N LEU A 126 34.69 31.32 -4.73
CA LEU A 126 34.47 29.91 -5.11
C LEU A 126 34.25 29.76 -6.62
N TYR A 127 33.57 30.73 -7.26
CA TYR A 127 33.28 30.71 -8.70
C TYR A 127 34.33 31.52 -9.51
N GLY A 128 35.11 32.36 -8.88
CA GLY A 128 36.18 33.17 -9.52
C GLY A 128 37.46 32.40 -9.82
N ASN A 129 37.60 31.17 -9.34
CA ASN A 129 38.81 30.37 -9.50
C ASN A 129 38.50 29.09 -10.30
N MET A 130 39.38 28.78 -11.30
CA MET A 130 39.18 27.60 -12.18
C MET A 130 39.10 26.29 -11.40
N LEU A 131 39.83 26.15 -10.29
CA LEU A 131 39.74 25.02 -9.37
C LEU A 131 38.35 24.93 -8.66
N GLY A 132 37.79 26.07 -8.28
CA GLY A 132 36.47 26.11 -7.62
C GLY A 132 35.35 25.64 -8.54
N ILE A 133 35.39 26.01 -9.82
CA ILE A 133 34.41 25.59 -10.83
C ILE A 133 34.45 24.07 -11.02
N ILE A 134 35.66 23.47 -11.08
CA ILE A 134 35.83 22.02 -11.24
C ILE A 134 35.27 21.28 -10.03
N VAL A 135 35.58 21.70 -8.80
CA VAL A 135 35.11 21.10 -7.57
C VAL A 135 33.58 21.17 -7.47
N MET A 136 32.99 22.35 -7.77
CA MET A 136 31.52 22.53 -7.73
C MET A 136 30.82 21.67 -8.78
N SER A 137 31.41 21.51 -9.97
CA SER A 137 30.84 20.64 -11.01
C SER A 137 30.85 19.19 -10.60
N ILE A 138 31.92 18.71 -9.96
CA ILE A 138 32.00 17.33 -9.44
C ILE A 138 30.98 17.12 -8.32
N CYS A 139 30.85 18.04 -7.38
CA CYS A 139 29.85 17.97 -6.29
C CYS A 139 28.43 17.95 -6.84
N LEU A 140 28.10 18.75 -7.84
CA LEU A 140 26.82 18.78 -8.49
C LEU A 140 26.50 17.45 -9.18
N PHE A 141 27.50 16.89 -9.86
CA PHE A 141 27.36 15.58 -10.51
C PHE A 141 27.12 14.48 -9.48
N MET A 142 27.90 14.42 -8.40
CA MET A 142 27.70 13.44 -7.31
C MET A 142 26.32 13.60 -6.65
N TYR A 143 25.88 14.85 -6.45
CA TYR A 143 24.55 15.11 -5.91
C TYR A 143 23.44 14.55 -6.83
N PHE A 144 23.56 14.80 -8.14
CA PHE A 144 22.59 14.30 -9.12
C PHE A 144 22.52 12.76 -9.13
N VAL A 145 23.67 12.10 -9.12
CA VAL A 145 23.75 10.63 -9.04
C VAL A 145 23.12 10.12 -7.73
N SER A 146 23.40 10.78 -6.61
CA SER A 146 22.81 10.42 -5.30
C SER A 146 21.28 10.52 -5.31
N VAL A 147 20.72 11.57 -5.87
CA VAL A 147 19.25 11.74 -5.98
C VAL A 147 18.62 10.67 -6.86
N LEU A 148 19.26 10.32 -7.98
CA LEU A 148 18.78 9.25 -8.86
C LEU A 148 18.78 7.88 -8.16
N LEU A 149 19.85 7.57 -7.42
CA LEU A 149 19.94 6.33 -6.66
C LEU A 149 18.89 6.28 -5.53
N ALA A 150 18.74 7.39 -4.80
CA ALA A 150 17.75 7.50 -3.74
C ALA A 150 16.32 7.31 -4.26
N ASN A 151 15.97 7.93 -5.39
CA ASN A 151 14.67 7.72 -6.04
C ASN A 151 14.45 6.26 -6.44
N LYS A 152 15.48 5.61 -6.98
CA LYS A 152 15.38 4.21 -7.40
C LYS A 152 15.23 3.25 -6.22
N ILE A 153 15.87 3.54 -5.08
CA ILE A 153 15.78 2.71 -3.87
C ILE A 153 14.42 2.87 -3.19
N VAL A 154 13.86 4.09 -3.16
CA VAL A 154 12.58 4.37 -2.49
C VAL A 154 11.37 3.98 -3.34
N ASP A 155 11.53 3.82 -4.65
CA ASP A 155 10.46 3.41 -5.58
C ASP A 155 10.40 1.89 -5.77
N ILE A 156 10.79 1.12 -4.77
CA ILE A 156 10.58 -0.33 -4.75
C ILE A 156 9.09 -0.56 -4.51
N LYS A 157 8.38 -0.97 -5.56
CA LYS A 157 7.02 -1.50 -5.44
C LYS A 157 7.09 -2.84 -4.71
N VAL A 158 6.44 -2.91 -3.56
CA VAL A 158 6.06 -4.16 -2.90
C VAL A 158 4.73 -4.62 -3.48
#